data_4ccda822e253257c1f3fdc327eae5ba7
#
_entry.id   4ccda822e253257c1f3fdc327eae5ba7
#
_cell.length_a   1.000
_cell.length_b   1.000
_cell.length_c   1.000
_cell.angle_alpha   90.00
_cell.angle_beta   90.00
_cell.angle_gamma   90.00
#
_symmetry.space_group_name_H-M   'P 1'
#
loop_
_entity.id
_entity.type
_entity.pdbx_description
1 polymer ?
#
loop_
_entity_poly.entity_id
_entity_poly.type
_entity_poly.pdbx_seq_one_letter_code
_entity_poly.pdbx_strand_id
1 'polypeptide(L)' 'MQFDKEFDATGLACPLPIVKTKKALADMASGSVLKVVATDPGSVCDMAAFAEQTGHALLEQSTENSKYVFFLKKA' A
#
# COMPACT_ATOMS: atom_id res chain seq x y z
N MET A 1 4.89 -7.47 10.91
CA MET A 1 5.20 -8.17 9.64
C MET A 1 6.46 -7.58 9.04
N GLN A 2 7.29 -8.42 8.46
CA GLN A 2 8.51 -7.95 7.80
C GLN A 2 8.19 -7.39 6.42
N PHE A 3 8.97 -6.41 6.00
CA PHE A 3 8.81 -5.78 4.69
C PHE A 3 10.17 -5.44 4.11
N ASP A 4 10.21 -5.34 2.78
CA ASP A 4 11.46 -5.04 2.06
C ASP A 4 11.59 -3.56 1.76
N LYS A 5 10.47 -2.84 1.66
CA LYS A 5 10.46 -1.41 1.38
C LYS A 5 9.29 -0.77 2.10
N GLU A 6 9.46 0.47 2.53
CA GLU A 6 8.40 1.25 3.16
C GLU A 6 8.13 2.51 2.36
N PHE A 7 6.86 2.84 2.16
CA PHE A 7 6.44 4.07 1.52
C PHE A 7 5.53 4.84 2.45
N ASP A 8 5.91 6.08 2.75
CA ASP A 8 5.13 6.97 3.60
C ASP A 8 4.21 7.82 2.73
N ALA A 9 2.92 7.49 2.76
CA ALA A 9 1.88 8.22 2.02
C ALA A 9 1.07 9.14 2.93
N THR A 10 1.55 9.44 4.13
CA THR A 10 0.84 10.33 5.04
C THR A 10 0.70 11.71 4.43
N GLY A 11 -0.47 12.32 4.63
CA GLY A 11 -0.76 13.63 4.07
C GLY A 11 -1.21 13.64 2.62
N LEU A 12 -1.15 12.51 1.93
CA LEU A 12 -1.60 12.42 0.54
C LEU A 12 -3.09 12.04 0.50
N ALA A 13 -3.82 12.71 -0.39
CA ALA A 13 -5.24 12.42 -0.60
C ALA A 13 -5.43 11.54 -1.84
N CYS A 14 -6.54 10.77 -1.85
CA CYS A 14 -6.92 9.95 -3.00
C CYS A 14 -6.93 10.79 -4.29
N PRO A 15 -6.37 10.28 -5.41
CA PRO A 15 -5.83 8.94 -5.62
C PRO A 15 -4.31 8.82 -5.44
N LEU A 16 -3.64 9.83 -4.85
CA LEU A 16 -2.19 9.86 -4.77
C LEU A 16 -1.57 8.66 -4.03
N PRO A 17 -2.14 8.17 -2.92
CA PRO A 17 -1.56 7.00 -2.26
C PRO A 17 -1.46 5.79 -3.20
N ILE A 18 -2.48 5.58 -4.02
CA ILE A 18 -2.51 4.46 -4.96
C ILE A 18 -1.51 4.67 -6.09
N VAL A 19 -1.48 5.86 -6.66
CA VAL A 19 -0.56 6.18 -7.77
C VAL A 19 0.90 6.00 -7.32
N LYS A 20 1.23 6.48 -6.13
CA LYS A 20 2.59 6.37 -5.60
C LYS A 20 2.93 4.94 -5.22
N THR A 21 1.96 4.20 -4.68
CA THR A 21 2.15 2.78 -4.35
C THR A 21 2.44 1.96 -5.60
N LYS A 22 1.72 2.24 -6.69
CA LYS A 22 1.95 1.57 -7.97
C LYS A 22 3.38 1.79 -8.45
N LYS A 23 3.87 3.02 -8.35
CA LYS A 23 5.25 3.34 -8.72
C LYS A 23 6.27 2.61 -7.86
N ALA A 24 6.03 2.58 -6.55
CA ALA A 24 6.94 1.91 -5.63
C ALA A 24 7.02 0.42 -5.93
N LEU A 25 5.88 -0.21 -6.17
CA LEU A 25 5.84 -1.64 -6.50
C LEU A 25 6.52 -1.96 -7.84
N ALA A 26 6.43 -1.04 -8.80
CA ALA A 26 7.04 -1.25 -10.12
C ALA A 26 8.55 -1.45 -10.03
N ASP A 27 9.19 -0.87 -9.03
CA ASP A 27 10.64 -0.96 -8.85
C ASP A 27 11.06 -2.15 -7.97
N MET A 28 10.08 -2.95 -7.52
CA MET A 28 10.35 -4.05 -6.60
C MET A 28 10.34 -5.40 -7.33
N ALA A 29 11.10 -6.35 -6.80
CA ALA A 29 11.11 -7.71 -7.33
C ALA A 29 9.85 -8.46 -6.91
N SER A 30 9.43 -9.43 -7.72
CA SER A 30 8.31 -10.31 -7.37
C SER A 30 8.55 -10.98 -6.03
N GLY A 31 7.51 -11.01 -5.20
CA GLY A 31 7.59 -11.59 -3.86
C GLY A 31 8.05 -10.63 -2.78
N SER A 32 8.52 -9.44 -3.14
CA SER A 32 8.91 -8.43 -2.16
C SER A 32 7.67 -7.82 -1.50
N VAL A 33 7.82 -7.37 -0.26
CA VAL A 33 6.73 -6.79 0.52
C VAL A 33 6.94 -5.29 0.69
N LEU A 34 5.91 -4.52 0.38
CA LEU A 34 5.90 -3.08 0.55
C LEU A 34 4.97 -2.71 1.71
N LYS A 35 5.49 -1.94 2.65
CA LYS A 35 4.67 -1.35 3.70
C LYS A 35 4.26 0.05 3.28
N VAL A 36 2.96 0.32 3.26
CA VAL A 36 2.42 1.65 2.94
C VAL A 36 1.69 2.19 4.15
N VAL A 37 1.99 3.43 4.52
CA VAL A 37 1.31 4.12 5.60
C VAL A 37 0.59 5.32 5.01
N ALA A 38 -0.72 5.43 5.22
CA ALA A 38 -1.54 6.50 4.67
C ALA A 38 -2.45 7.09 5.74
N THR A 39 -2.90 8.32 5.52
CA THR A 39 -3.84 8.98 6.44
C THR A 39 -5.19 9.24 5.81
N ASP A 40 -5.34 9.04 4.50
CA ASP A 40 -6.62 9.24 3.81
C ASP A 40 -7.54 8.03 4.04
N PRO A 41 -8.75 8.25 4.61
CA PRO A 41 -9.69 7.15 4.85
C PRO A 41 -10.08 6.40 3.58
N GLY A 42 -10.09 7.06 2.43
CA GLY A 42 -10.40 6.43 1.15
C GLY A 42 -9.38 5.39 0.72
N SER A 43 -8.16 5.45 1.26
CA SER A 43 -7.10 4.52 0.86
C SER A 43 -7.41 3.07 1.24
N VAL A 44 -8.27 2.84 2.23
CA VAL A 44 -8.64 1.47 2.64
C VAL A 44 -9.32 0.74 1.49
N CYS A 45 -10.38 1.33 0.92
CA CYS A 45 -11.08 0.75 -0.22
C CYS A 45 -10.21 0.75 -1.48
N ASP A 46 -9.50 1.83 -1.70
CA ASP A 46 -8.68 1.99 -2.90
C ASP A 46 -7.54 0.98 -2.94
N MET A 47 -6.93 0.72 -1.80
CA MET A 47 -5.81 -0.22 -1.73
C MET A 47 -6.28 -1.66 -1.98
N ALA A 48 -7.43 -2.03 -1.43
CA ALA A 48 -7.99 -3.36 -1.67
C ALA A 48 -8.34 -3.55 -3.16
N ALA A 49 -8.96 -2.55 -3.77
CA ALA A 49 -9.30 -2.60 -5.19
C ALA A 49 -8.04 -2.65 -6.06
N PHE A 50 -7.03 -1.87 -5.72
CA PHE A 50 -5.75 -1.85 -6.43
C PHE A 50 -5.09 -3.24 -6.40
N ALA A 51 -5.03 -3.86 -5.22
CA ALA A 51 -4.43 -5.18 -5.08
C ALA A 51 -5.17 -6.21 -5.92
N GLU A 52 -6.51 -6.17 -5.91
CA GLU A 52 -7.33 -7.09 -6.69
C GLU A 52 -7.12 -6.91 -8.19
N GLN A 53 -7.09 -5.66 -8.66
CA GLN A 53 -6.98 -5.36 -10.09
C GLN A 53 -5.59 -5.65 -10.65
N THR A 54 -4.55 -5.53 -9.84
CA THR A 54 -3.17 -5.69 -10.31
C THR A 54 -2.59 -7.06 -10.04
N GLY A 55 -3.24 -7.86 -9.19
CA GLY A 55 -2.74 -9.17 -8.81
C GLY A 55 -1.73 -9.14 -7.67
N HIS A 56 -1.38 -7.97 -7.16
CA HIS A 56 -0.56 -7.88 -5.94
C HIS A 56 -1.39 -8.35 -4.76
N ALA A 57 -0.75 -8.99 -3.78
CA ALA A 57 -1.45 -9.49 -2.61
C ALA A 57 -1.47 -8.46 -1.50
N LEU A 58 -2.65 -8.13 -0.98
CA LEU A 58 -2.78 -7.33 0.23
C LEU A 58 -2.71 -8.30 1.41
N LEU A 59 -1.52 -8.38 2.01
CA LEU A 59 -1.25 -9.37 3.06
C LEU A 59 -1.87 -9.00 4.39
N GLU A 60 -1.82 -7.73 4.73
CA GLU A 60 -2.32 -7.25 6.01
C GLU A 60 -2.69 -5.78 5.91
N GLN A 61 -3.67 -5.40 6.70
CA GLN A 61 -4.12 -4.02 6.77
C GLN A 61 -4.53 -3.75 8.22
N SER A 62 -4.12 -2.59 8.74
CA SER A 62 -4.46 -2.21 10.11
C SER A 62 -4.61 -0.70 10.21
N THR A 63 -5.23 -0.25 11.31
CA THR A 63 -5.38 1.17 11.62
C THR A 63 -4.71 1.43 12.96
N GLU A 64 -3.76 2.36 12.98
CA GLU A 64 -3.02 2.70 14.19
C GLU A 64 -2.83 4.22 14.26
N ASN A 65 -3.22 4.83 15.38
CA ASN A 65 -3.03 6.26 15.62
C ASN A 65 -3.50 7.14 14.45
N SER A 66 -4.70 6.85 13.94
CA SER A 66 -5.31 7.54 12.81
C SER A 66 -4.56 7.35 11.50
N LYS A 67 -3.69 6.36 11.41
CA LYS A 67 -2.98 5.99 10.19
C LYS A 67 -3.42 4.61 9.74
N TYR A 68 -3.45 4.43 8.42
CA TYR A 68 -3.80 3.16 7.80
C TYR A 68 -2.54 2.51 7.28
N VAL A 69 -2.26 1.28 7.72
CA VAL A 69 -1.03 0.56 7.37
C VAL A 69 -1.40 -0.63 6.49
N PHE A 70 -0.70 -0.74 5.36
CA PHE A 70 -0.94 -1.82 4.39
C PHE A 70 0.36 -2.54 4.09
N PHE A 71 0.30 -3.87 4.00
CA PHE A 71 1.42 -4.68 3.55
C PHE A 71 1.02 -5.37 2.25
N LEU A 72 1.72 -5.03 1.17
CA LEU A 72 1.44 -5.51 -0.18
C LEU A 72 2.61 -6.34 -0.68
N LYS A 73 2.31 -7.52 -1.22
CA LYS A 73 3.33 -8.38 -1.81
C LYS A 73 3.30 -8.22 -3.33
N LYS A 74 4.45 -7.92 -3.91
CA LYS A 74 4.60 -7.74 -5.35
C LYS A 74 4.30 -9.05 -6.08
N ALA A 75 3.43 -8.98 -7.06
CA ALA A 75 3.09 -10.12 -7.91
C ALA A 75 4.24 -10.52 -8.82
#